data_5272870044be92eb7d2de63cc1d2f9bc
#
_entry.id   5272870044be92eb7d2de63cc1d2f9bc
#
_cell.length_a   1.000
_cell.length_b   1.000
_cell.length_c   1.000
_cell.angle_alpha   90.00
_cell.angle_beta   90.00
_cell.angle_gamma   90.00
#
_symmetry.space_group_name_H-M   'P 1'
#
loop_
_entity.id
_entity.type
_entity.pdbx_description
1 polymer ?
#
loop_
_entity_poly.entity_id
_entity_poly.type
_entity_poly.pdbx_seq_one_letter_code
_entity_poly.pdbx_strand_id
1 'polypeptide(L)'
;RVARDISGKLPSNASSVTLHAVGKRALEEYFGRRFMEEGKRGGNDGELAKNKTGRIVAKLKTAGVVGQFVNTSQVCKLVSRAKGVGIVPAGAAVGRKSPVAAVGVTPDEDGVWMDLIEAAEIPVKYGCHGELIRAAREVLRVSLESASACIDFDDMLYVAVVLPDLRFPRRDVVAVDELQDLDP
;
A
#
# COMPACT_ATOMS: atom_id res chain seq x y z
N ARG A 1 6.65 19.47 3.39
CA ARG A 1 7.13 20.84 3.62
C ARG A 1 7.42 21.52 2.27
N VAL A 2 8.24 20.93 1.41
CA VAL A 2 8.64 21.46 0.09
C VAL A 2 7.43 21.78 -0.82
N ALA A 3 6.46 20.86 -0.93
CA ALA A 3 5.27 21.10 -1.77
C ALA A 3 4.45 22.34 -1.35
N ARG A 4 4.41 22.68 -0.06
CA ARG A 4 3.75 23.91 0.43
C ARG A 4 4.55 25.17 0.12
N ASP A 5 5.88 25.10 0.22
CA ASP A 5 6.77 26.23 -0.02
C ASP A 5 6.78 26.66 -1.48
N ILE A 6 6.54 25.72 -2.41
CA ILE A 6 6.47 25.96 -3.85
C ILE A 6 5.07 26.44 -4.26
N SER A 7 3.99 25.95 -3.64
CA SER A 7 2.61 26.23 -4.06
C SER A 7 2.28 27.73 -4.19
N GLY A 8 2.84 28.56 -3.31
CA GLY A 8 2.66 30.03 -3.36
C GLY A 8 3.41 30.75 -4.49
N LYS A 9 4.30 30.03 -5.20
CA LYS A 9 5.15 30.60 -6.28
C LYS A 9 4.75 30.10 -7.68
N LEU A 10 3.75 29.21 -7.74
CA LEU A 10 3.30 28.62 -9.00
C LEU A 10 2.22 29.49 -9.67
N PRO A 11 2.17 29.49 -11.02
CA PRO A 11 1.07 30.11 -11.75
C PRO A 11 -0.28 29.44 -11.39
N SER A 12 -1.39 30.15 -11.61
CA SER A 12 -2.73 29.72 -11.22
C SER A 12 -3.20 28.39 -11.85
N ASN A 13 -2.61 28.00 -12.98
CA ASN A 13 -2.87 26.74 -13.68
C ASN A 13 -1.93 25.58 -13.26
N ALA A 14 -1.02 25.81 -12.32
CA ALA A 14 -0.10 24.80 -11.81
C ALA A 14 -0.36 24.50 -10.32
N SER A 15 -0.09 23.26 -9.93
CA SER A 15 -0.22 22.81 -8.54
C SER A 15 0.96 21.93 -8.13
N SER A 16 1.44 22.08 -6.90
CA SER A 16 2.44 21.21 -6.30
C SER A 16 1.79 20.30 -5.28
N VAL A 17 1.94 19.00 -5.45
CA VAL A 17 1.37 17.98 -4.58
C VAL A 17 2.35 16.80 -4.44
N THR A 18 2.26 16.05 -3.36
CA THR A 18 3.03 14.81 -3.22
C THR A 18 2.36 13.67 -4.00
N LEU A 19 3.12 12.66 -4.42
CA LEU A 19 2.57 11.47 -5.08
C LEU A 19 1.52 10.78 -4.19
N HIS A 20 1.77 10.69 -2.89
CA HIS A 20 0.79 10.14 -1.93
C HIS A 20 -0.53 10.92 -1.92
N ALA A 21 -0.47 12.25 -2.01
CA ALA A 21 -1.70 13.07 -2.09
C ALA A 21 -2.46 12.83 -3.40
N VAL A 22 -1.74 12.61 -4.51
CA VAL A 22 -2.34 12.24 -5.81
C VAL A 22 -3.02 10.87 -5.71
N GLY A 23 -2.31 9.86 -5.21
CA GLY A 23 -2.85 8.50 -5.06
C GLY A 23 -4.05 8.48 -4.09
N LYS A 24 -3.93 9.12 -2.93
CA LYS A 24 -5.05 9.24 -1.98
C LYS A 24 -6.29 9.83 -2.64
N ARG A 25 -6.15 10.95 -3.36
CA ARG A 25 -7.28 11.61 -4.04
C ARG A 25 -7.90 10.71 -5.10
N ALA A 26 -7.09 10.00 -5.88
CA ALA A 26 -7.59 9.05 -6.86
C ALA A 26 -8.37 7.91 -6.21
N LEU A 27 -7.91 7.39 -5.07
CA LEU A 27 -8.62 6.37 -4.29
C LEU A 27 -9.93 6.91 -3.69
N GLU A 28 -9.93 8.14 -3.19
CA GLU A 28 -11.14 8.80 -2.66
C GLU A 28 -12.23 8.93 -3.74
N GLU A 29 -11.82 9.31 -4.95
CA GLU A 29 -12.70 9.39 -6.10
C GLU A 29 -13.22 8.01 -6.53
N TYR A 30 -12.30 7.02 -6.62
CA TYR A 30 -12.63 5.65 -7.01
C TYR A 30 -13.62 4.97 -6.04
N PHE A 31 -13.40 5.11 -4.72
CA PHE A 31 -14.25 4.50 -3.70
C PHE A 31 -15.47 5.37 -3.33
N GLY A 32 -15.56 6.60 -3.82
CA GLY A 32 -16.64 7.53 -3.50
C GLY A 32 -16.68 7.93 -2.02
N ARG A 33 -15.52 7.99 -1.35
CA ARG A 33 -15.39 8.33 0.08
C ARG A 33 -14.05 8.98 0.41
N ARG A 34 -14.02 9.82 1.45
CA ARG A 34 -12.78 10.39 1.97
C ARG A 34 -12.10 9.41 2.92
N PHE A 35 -10.77 9.47 2.98
CA PHE A 35 -9.97 8.75 3.97
C PHE A 35 -9.43 9.74 5.00
N MET A 36 -9.92 9.60 6.23
CA MET A 36 -9.65 10.52 7.33
C MET A 36 -8.88 9.81 8.45
N GLU A 37 -8.02 10.56 9.14
CA GLU A 37 -7.33 10.05 10.33
C GLU A 37 -8.33 9.62 11.40
N GLU A 38 -7.93 8.68 12.25
CA GLU A 38 -8.72 8.24 13.39
C GLU A 38 -9.11 9.44 14.27
N GLY A 39 -10.37 9.49 14.70
CA GLY A 39 -10.93 10.62 15.45
C GLY A 39 -11.43 11.80 14.62
N LYS A 40 -11.16 11.84 13.31
CA LYS A 40 -11.67 12.87 12.38
C LYS A 40 -12.73 12.33 11.40
N ARG A 41 -13.14 11.09 11.56
CA ARG A 41 -14.05 10.38 10.63
C ARG A 41 -15.49 10.82 10.80
N GLY A 42 -16.16 11.10 9.69
CA GLY A 42 -17.62 11.21 9.59
C GLY A 42 -18.26 9.88 9.21
N GLY A 43 -19.59 9.81 9.17
CA GLY A 43 -20.33 8.55 9.06
C GLY A 43 -19.98 7.63 7.89
N ASN A 44 -19.62 8.17 6.71
CA ASN A 44 -19.26 7.37 5.52
C ASN A 44 -17.78 7.44 5.13
N ASP A 45 -16.93 8.06 5.97
CA ASP A 45 -15.52 8.19 5.69
C ASP A 45 -14.77 6.86 5.89
N GLY A 46 -13.78 6.61 5.02
CA GLY A 46 -12.79 5.57 5.23
C GLY A 46 -11.74 5.98 6.26
N GLU A 47 -10.94 5.04 6.73
CA GLU A 47 -9.88 5.29 7.68
C GLU A 47 -8.52 5.42 6.98
N LEU A 48 -7.78 6.46 7.34
CA LEU A 48 -6.34 6.58 7.09
C LEU A 48 -5.60 6.13 8.35
N ALA A 49 -5.14 4.88 8.37
CA ALA A 49 -4.55 4.26 9.54
C ALA A 49 -3.02 4.33 9.52
N LYS A 50 -2.41 4.79 10.60
CA LYS A 50 -0.94 4.81 10.75
C LYS A 50 -0.32 3.40 10.88
N ASN A 51 -1.06 2.43 11.39
CA ASN A 51 -0.59 1.06 11.64
C ASN A 51 -1.60 0.01 11.14
N LYS A 52 -2.10 0.17 9.92
CA LYS A 52 -3.05 -0.79 9.31
C LYS A 52 -2.48 -2.20 9.29
N THR A 53 -1.27 -2.36 8.72
CA THR A 53 -0.61 -3.66 8.57
C THR A 53 -0.43 -4.37 9.90
N GLY A 54 0.06 -3.68 10.94
CA GLY A 54 0.22 -4.28 12.29
C GLY A 54 -1.10 -4.72 12.90
N ARG A 55 -2.19 -3.97 12.70
CA ARG A 55 -3.54 -4.36 13.17
C ARG A 55 -4.05 -5.60 12.44
N ILE A 56 -3.77 -5.73 11.14
CA ILE A 56 -4.11 -6.94 10.37
C ILE A 56 -3.33 -8.15 10.89
N VAL A 57 -2.01 -8.02 11.12
CA VAL A 57 -1.19 -9.11 11.69
C VAL A 57 -1.76 -9.56 13.02
N ALA A 58 -2.07 -8.63 13.93
CA ALA A 58 -2.64 -8.96 15.25
C ALA A 58 -3.97 -9.72 15.12
N LYS A 59 -4.86 -9.26 14.23
CA LYS A 59 -6.14 -9.92 13.96
C LYS A 59 -5.97 -11.32 13.40
N LEU A 60 -5.04 -11.52 12.45
CA LEU A 60 -4.79 -12.83 11.84
C LEU A 60 -4.12 -13.81 12.83
N LYS A 61 -3.27 -13.32 13.73
CA LYS A 61 -2.75 -14.13 14.83
C LYS A 61 -3.85 -14.61 15.79
N THR A 62 -4.74 -13.70 16.19
CA THR A 62 -5.89 -14.07 17.04
C THR A 62 -6.80 -15.08 16.36
N ALA A 63 -6.96 -15.01 15.03
CA ALA A 63 -7.73 -15.96 14.24
C ALA A 63 -6.99 -17.28 13.95
N GLY A 64 -5.72 -17.42 14.36
CA GLY A 64 -4.91 -18.61 14.09
C GLY A 64 -4.45 -18.78 12.64
N VAL A 65 -4.63 -17.77 11.81
CA VAL A 65 -4.22 -17.77 10.39
C VAL A 65 -2.72 -17.49 10.24
N VAL A 66 -2.20 -16.59 11.06
CA VAL A 66 -0.76 -16.31 11.18
C VAL A 66 -0.24 -16.91 12.47
N GLY A 67 0.88 -17.63 12.39
CA GLY A 67 1.51 -18.27 13.55
C GLY A 67 1.85 -17.27 14.66
N GLN A 68 1.62 -17.65 15.91
CA GLN A 68 1.85 -16.77 17.08
C GLN A 68 3.31 -16.31 17.19
N PHE A 69 4.25 -17.17 16.76
CA PHE A 69 5.70 -16.91 16.84
C PHE A 69 6.24 -16.09 15.68
N VAL A 70 5.44 -15.85 14.62
CA VAL A 70 5.85 -15.00 13.50
C VAL A 70 6.05 -13.57 14.01
N ASN A 71 7.21 -12.98 13.71
CA ASN A 71 7.53 -11.64 14.18
C ASN A 71 6.74 -10.57 13.42
N THR A 72 5.90 -9.84 14.14
CA THR A 72 5.02 -8.81 13.57
C THR A 72 5.80 -7.72 12.82
N SER A 73 6.94 -7.27 13.36
CA SER A 73 7.75 -6.24 12.72
C SER A 73 8.35 -6.72 11.39
N GLN A 74 8.80 -7.98 11.31
CA GLN A 74 9.32 -8.58 10.08
C GLN A 74 8.20 -8.67 9.02
N VAL A 75 7.00 -9.11 9.40
CA VAL A 75 5.84 -9.15 8.48
C VAL A 75 5.52 -7.74 7.97
N CYS A 76 5.43 -6.75 8.86
CA CYS A 76 5.13 -5.36 8.45
C CYS A 76 6.19 -4.82 7.49
N LYS A 77 7.47 -5.05 7.76
CA LYS A 77 8.58 -4.62 6.88
C LYS A 77 8.50 -5.30 5.52
N LEU A 78 8.25 -6.60 5.48
CA LEU A 78 8.14 -7.36 4.24
C LEU A 78 6.91 -6.95 3.42
N VAL A 79 5.76 -6.73 4.05
CA VAL A 79 4.54 -6.23 3.39
C VAL A 79 4.74 -4.84 2.80
N SER A 80 5.41 -3.93 3.53
CA SER A 80 5.72 -2.60 3.01
C SER A 80 6.62 -2.67 1.77
N ARG A 81 7.64 -3.54 1.76
CA ARG A 81 8.49 -3.78 0.58
C ARG A 81 7.71 -4.39 -0.59
N ALA A 82 6.86 -5.38 -0.31
CA ALA A 82 6.01 -5.99 -1.33
C ALA A 82 5.04 -4.97 -1.98
N LYS A 83 4.48 -4.05 -1.20
CA LYS A 83 3.70 -2.93 -1.72
C LYS A 83 4.55 -2.01 -2.60
N GLY A 84 5.78 -1.70 -2.19
CA GLY A 84 6.70 -0.85 -2.94
C GLY A 84 7.04 -1.38 -4.34
N VAL A 85 7.20 -2.70 -4.48
CA VAL A 85 7.46 -3.34 -5.78
C VAL A 85 6.20 -3.82 -6.50
N GLY A 86 5.01 -3.59 -5.94
CA GLY A 86 3.73 -3.87 -6.60
C GLY A 86 3.34 -5.35 -6.66
N ILE A 87 3.74 -6.19 -5.69
CA ILE A 87 3.28 -7.59 -5.60
C ILE A 87 1.79 -7.61 -5.28
N VAL A 88 1.03 -8.37 -6.07
CA VAL A 88 -0.39 -8.65 -5.82
C VAL A 88 -0.56 -10.13 -5.52
N PRO A 89 -0.98 -10.51 -4.30
CA PRO A 89 -1.19 -11.91 -3.95
C PRO A 89 -2.25 -12.57 -4.86
N ALA A 90 -2.01 -13.82 -5.23
CA ALA A 90 -2.93 -14.58 -6.05
C ALA A 90 -4.35 -14.60 -5.45
N GLY A 91 -5.35 -14.32 -6.27
CA GLY A 91 -6.75 -14.27 -5.84
C GLY A 91 -7.14 -13.07 -4.97
N ALA A 92 -6.23 -12.10 -4.79
CA ALA A 92 -6.55 -10.88 -4.07
C ALA A 92 -7.62 -10.05 -4.81
N ALA A 93 -8.45 -9.36 -4.04
CA ALA A 93 -9.43 -8.41 -4.55
C ALA A 93 -9.30 -7.08 -3.80
N VAL A 94 -9.59 -5.97 -4.48
CA VAL A 94 -9.67 -4.66 -3.83
C VAL A 94 -11.12 -4.34 -3.52
N GLY A 95 -11.43 -4.31 -2.21
CA GLY A 95 -12.81 -4.27 -1.79
C GLY A 95 -13.57 -5.54 -2.26
N ARG A 96 -14.89 -5.56 -2.08
CA ARG A 96 -15.69 -6.74 -2.44
C ARG A 96 -16.03 -6.87 -3.94
N LYS A 97 -15.52 -6.01 -4.81
CA LYS A 97 -16.11 -5.82 -6.16
C LYS A 97 -15.18 -6.07 -7.34
N SER A 98 -13.87 -6.12 -7.18
CA SER A 98 -13.01 -6.24 -8.35
C SER A 98 -11.84 -7.18 -8.08
N PRO A 99 -11.71 -8.29 -8.81
CA PRO A 99 -10.45 -9.02 -8.86
C PRO A 99 -9.38 -8.04 -9.36
N VAL A 100 -8.24 -8.03 -8.69
CA VAL A 100 -7.10 -7.22 -9.14
C VAL A 100 -6.53 -7.91 -10.37
N ALA A 101 -6.77 -7.36 -11.54
CA ALA A 101 -6.01 -7.75 -12.71
C ALA A 101 -4.59 -7.20 -12.53
N ALA A 102 -3.64 -8.09 -12.30
CA ALA A 102 -2.24 -7.75 -12.16
C ALA A 102 -1.68 -7.24 -13.49
N VAL A 103 -1.76 -5.94 -13.74
CA VAL A 103 -1.15 -5.32 -14.92
C VAL A 103 0.12 -4.62 -14.46
N GLY A 104 1.27 -5.10 -14.94
CA GLY A 104 2.57 -4.47 -14.74
C GLY A 104 3.14 -4.57 -13.32
N VAL A 105 2.66 -5.50 -12.52
CA VAL A 105 3.13 -5.72 -11.14
C VAL A 105 4.11 -6.89 -11.07
N THR A 106 4.91 -6.90 -10.03
CA THR A 106 5.87 -7.96 -9.75
C THR A 106 5.15 -9.28 -9.45
N PRO A 107 5.62 -10.43 -9.97
CA PRO A 107 5.01 -11.74 -9.73
C PRO A 107 4.99 -12.12 -8.24
N ASP A 108 3.91 -12.80 -7.81
CA ASP A 108 3.79 -13.36 -6.45
C ASP A 108 4.44 -14.75 -6.37
N GLU A 109 5.76 -14.80 -6.53
CA GLU A 109 6.57 -16.01 -6.48
C GLU A 109 7.47 -16.04 -5.26
N ASP A 110 7.74 -17.22 -4.69
CA ASP A 110 8.57 -17.37 -3.48
C ASP A 110 9.96 -16.78 -3.66
N GLY A 111 10.56 -16.89 -4.86
CA GLY A 111 11.84 -16.30 -5.19
C GLY A 111 11.87 -14.79 -5.00
N VAL A 112 10.85 -14.09 -5.51
CA VAL A 112 10.72 -12.64 -5.36
C VAL A 112 10.58 -12.23 -3.89
N TRP A 113 9.81 -12.97 -3.10
CA TRP A 113 9.71 -12.70 -1.66
C TRP A 113 11.03 -12.94 -0.92
N MET A 114 11.82 -13.95 -1.34
CA MET A 114 13.15 -14.19 -0.79
C MET A 114 14.11 -13.03 -1.11
N ASP A 115 14.09 -12.55 -2.35
CA ASP A 115 14.90 -11.40 -2.77
C ASP A 115 14.55 -10.14 -1.97
N LEU A 116 13.26 -9.92 -1.69
CA LEU A 116 12.81 -8.81 -0.84
C LEU A 116 13.29 -8.95 0.62
N ILE A 117 13.30 -10.17 1.16
CA ILE A 117 13.82 -10.42 2.51
C ILE A 117 15.31 -10.08 2.56
N GLU A 118 16.07 -10.49 1.56
CA GLU A 118 17.51 -10.23 1.47
C GLU A 118 17.78 -8.73 1.26
N ALA A 119 17.18 -8.11 0.25
CA ALA A 119 17.35 -6.69 -0.06
C ALA A 119 16.93 -5.76 1.09
N ALA A 120 15.94 -6.16 1.87
CA ALA A 120 15.50 -5.41 3.03
C ALA A 120 16.26 -5.80 4.32
N GLU A 121 17.24 -6.70 4.24
CA GLU A 121 17.99 -7.18 5.40
C GLU A 121 17.07 -7.61 6.56
N ILE A 122 16.01 -8.36 6.26
CA ILE A 122 15.08 -8.84 7.29
C ILE A 122 15.69 -10.06 7.96
N PRO A 123 16.02 -10.01 9.27
CA PRO A 123 16.64 -11.13 9.96
C PRO A 123 15.62 -12.25 10.15
N VAL A 124 15.75 -13.35 9.42
CA VAL A 124 14.87 -14.52 9.51
C VAL A 124 15.63 -15.72 10.04
N LYS A 125 15.07 -16.42 11.01
CA LYS A 125 15.67 -17.68 11.49
C LYS A 125 15.69 -18.72 10.38
N TYR A 126 16.74 -19.54 10.34
CA TYR A 126 16.85 -20.62 9.37
C TYR A 126 15.59 -21.50 9.38
N GLY A 127 15.07 -21.81 8.21
CA GLY A 127 13.85 -22.60 8.04
C GLY A 127 12.52 -21.85 8.25
N CYS A 128 12.52 -20.58 8.70
CA CYS A 128 11.30 -19.82 8.96
C CYS A 128 10.85 -18.88 7.82
N HIS A 129 11.61 -18.83 6.71
CA HIS A 129 11.31 -17.96 5.57
C HIS A 129 9.92 -18.24 4.97
N GLY A 130 9.58 -19.50 4.72
CA GLY A 130 8.28 -19.88 4.16
C GLY A 130 7.10 -19.51 5.04
N GLU A 131 7.24 -19.52 6.37
CA GLU A 131 6.20 -19.10 7.30
C GLU A 131 6.04 -17.56 7.27
N LEU A 132 7.14 -16.82 7.22
CA LEU A 132 7.13 -15.37 7.10
C LEU A 132 6.48 -14.92 5.78
N ILE A 133 6.85 -15.55 4.65
CA ILE A 133 6.29 -15.26 3.32
C ILE A 133 4.78 -15.52 3.31
N ARG A 134 4.33 -16.69 3.79
CA ARG A 134 2.89 -17.00 3.88
C ARG A 134 2.14 -15.98 4.71
N ALA A 135 2.69 -15.59 5.85
CA ALA A 135 2.10 -14.56 6.70
C ALA A 135 2.02 -13.21 5.99
N ALA A 136 3.08 -12.78 5.30
CA ALA A 136 3.11 -11.52 4.56
C ALA A 136 2.12 -11.50 3.40
N ARG A 137 2.01 -12.59 2.62
CA ARG A 137 1.00 -12.75 1.56
C ARG A 137 -0.41 -12.58 2.09
N GLU A 138 -0.73 -13.27 3.17
CA GLU A 138 -2.07 -13.22 3.75
C GLU A 138 -2.38 -11.82 4.30
N VAL A 139 -1.44 -11.19 4.96
CA VAL A 139 -1.58 -9.81 5.43
C VAL A 139 -1.78 -8.83 4.28
N LEU A 140 -1.01 -8.97 3.20
CA LEU A 140 -1.13 -8.13 2.01
C LEU A 140 -2.50 -8.34 1.32
N ARG A 141 -2.97 -9.60 1.21
CA ARG A 141 -4.29 -9.93 0.69
C ARG A 141 -5.41 -9.24 1.48
N VAL A 142 -5.40 -9.38 2.80
CA VAL A 142 -6.39 -8.74 3.69
C VAL A 142 -6.27 -7.21 3.64
N SER A 143 -5.04 -6.67 3.48
CA SER A 143 -4.83 -5.24 3.31
C SER A 143 -5.53 -4.71 2.06
N LEU A 144 -5.42 -5.41 0.92
CA LEU A 144 -6.11 -5.06 -0.32
C LEU A 144 -7.64 -5.17 -0.17
N GLU A 145 -8.15 -6.26 0.38
CA GLU A 145 -9.59 -6.47 0.59
C GLU A 145 -10.23 -5.36 1.46
N SER A 146 -9.47 -4.85 2.42
CA SER A 146 -9.93 -3.78 3.30
C SER A 146 -9.71 -2.37 2.76
N ALA A 147 -9.07 -2.21 1.59
CA ALA A 147 -8.64 -0.90 1.08
C ALA A 147 -9.79 0.09 0.85
N SER A 148 -10.99 -0.40 0.52
CA SER A 148 -12.17 0.46 0.38
C SER A 148 -12.63 1.11 1.70
N ALA A 149 -12.23 0.57 2.85
CA ALA A 149 -12.63 1.06 4.18
C ALA A 149 -11.46 1.67 4.95
N CYS A 150 -10.25 1.18 4.71
CA CYS A 150 -9.06 1.56 5.47
C CYS A 150 -7.82 1.48 4.56
N ILE A 151 -7.07 2.58 4.48
CA ILE A 151 -5.77 2.64 3.80
C ILE A 151 -4.68 3.08 4.77
N ASP A 152 -3.43 2.71 4.50
CA ASP A 152 -2.24 3.28 5.13
C ASP A 152 -1.47 4.16 4.13
N PHE A 153 -0.29 4.62 4.56
CA PHE A 153 0.54 5.49 3.73
C PHE A 153 1.01 4.78 2.45
N ASP A 154 1.45 3.52 2.56
CA ASP A 154 1.91 2.74 1.41
C ASP A 154 0.75 2.46 0.44
N ASP A 155 -0.47 2.23 0.96
CA ASP A 155 -1.66 1.99 0.15
C ASP A 155 -2.02 3.17 -0.76
N MET A 156 -1.66 4.39 -0.40
CA MET A 156 -1.96 5.55 -1.25
C MET A 156 -1.30 5.46 -2.63
N LEU A 157 -0.14 4.81 -2.71
CA LEU A 157 0.54 4.54 -3.98
C LEU A 157 0.20 3.14 -4.49
N TYR A 158 0.39 2.13 -3.67
CA TYR A 158 0.24 0.74 -4.04
C TYR A 158 -1.16 0.42 -4.57
N VAL A 159 -2.22 0.72 -3.81
CA VAL A 159 -3.60 0.42 -4.24
C VAL A 159 -3.98 1.24 -5.47
N ALA A 160 -3.50 2.48 -5.57
CA ALA A 160 -3.74 3.32 -6.72
C ALA A 160 -3.10 2.78 -8.01
N VAL A 161 -1.98 2.06 -7.91
CA VAL A 161 -1.29 1.46 -9.07
C VAL A 161 -1.89 0.11 -9.45
N VAL A 162 -2.26 -0.71 -8.46
CA VAL A 162 -2.75 -2.08 -8.75
C VAL A 162 -4.23 -2.15 -9.14
N LEU A 163 -4.98 -1.06 -9.00
CA LEU A 163 -6.37 -0.98 -9.44
C LEU A 163 -6.47 -0.75 -10.95
N PRO A 164 -6.99 -1.72 -11.75
CA PRO A 164 -6.96 -1.64 -13.22
C PRO A 164 -7.81 -0.49 -13.79
N ASP A 165 -8.88 -0.11 -13.12
CA ASP A 165 -9.84 0.90 -13.60
C ASP A 165 -9.66 2.26 -12.94
N LEU A 166 -8.65 2.42 -12.07
CA LEU A 166 -8.38 3.69 -11.42
C LEU A 166 -7.80 4.68 -12.43
N ARG A 167 -8.35 5.86 -12.47
CA ARG A 167 -7.89 6.93 -13.37
C ARG A 167 -7.30 8.08 -12.58
N PHE A 168 -6.09 8.45 -12.96
CA PHE A 168 -5.49 9.69 -12.46
C PHE A 168 -5.98 10.89 -13.28
N PRO A 169 -6.10 12.08 -12.65
CA PRO A 169 -6.43 13.31 -13.37
C PRO A 169 -5.41 13.56 -14.49
N ARG A 170 -5.88 13.82 -15.70
CA ARG A 170 -5.00 14.17 -16.81
C ARG A 170 -4.31 15.51 -16.55
N ARG A 171 -3.04 15.58 -16.90
CA ARG A 171 -2.21 16.78 -16.82
C ARG A 171 -1.46 16.95 -18.13
N ASP A 172 -1.31 18.20 -18.60
CA ASP A 172 -0.55 18.49 -19.82
C ASP A 172 0.97 18.32 -19.57
N VAL A 173 1.41 18.68 -18.36
CA VAL A 173 2.80 18.55 -17.94
C VAL A 173 2.85 18.03 -16.49
N VAL A 174 3.74 17.08 -16.24
CA VAL A 174 4.09 16.60 -14.90
C VAL A 174 5.59 16.77 -14.72
N ALA A 175 5.99 17.54 -13.72
CA ALA A 175 7.38 17.65 -13.28
C ALA A 175 7.53 16.93 -11.94
N VAL A 176 8.49 16.03 -11.84
CA VAL A 176 8.80 15.27 -10.62
C VAL A 176 10.12 15.77 -10.08
N ASP A 177 10.10 16.26 -8.84
CA ASP A 177 11.29 16.64 -8.09
C ASP A 177 11.86 15.40 -7.37
N GLU A 178 13.18 15.35 -7.19
CA GLU A 178 13.89 14.24 -6.54
C GLU A 178 13.52 12.86 -7.12
N LEU A 179 13.47 12.76 -8.46
CA LEU A 179 13.10 11.53 -9.16
C LEU A 179 14.00 10.33 -8.77
N GLN A 180 15.25 10.57 -8.39
CA GLN A 180 16.20 9.57 -7.92
C GLN A 180 15.81 8.94 -6.57
N ASP A 181 14.95 9.61 -5.79
CA ASP A 181 14.44 9.10 -4.52
C ASP A 181 13.24 8.15 -4.70
N LEU A 182 12.74 8.04 -5.95
CA LEU A 182 11.77 7.03 -6.31
C LEU A 182 12.54 5.74 -6.55
N ASP A 183 12.41 4.79 -5.63
CA ASP A 183 12.98 3.44 -5.76
C ASP A 183 12.47 2.81 -7.07
N PRO A 184 13.36 2.24 -7.91
CA PRO A 184 12.97 1.65 -9.20
C PRO A 184 12.04 0.44 -9.04
#